data_0d64912cdf06aca12dc3b1130d7058e5
#
_entry.id   0d64912cdf06aca12dc3b1130d7058e5
#
_cell.length_a   1.000
_cell.length_b   1.000
_cell.length_c   1.000
_cell.angle_alpha   90.00
_cell.angle_beta   90.00
_cell.angle_gamma   90.00
#
_symmetry.space_group_name_H-M   'P 1'
#
loop_
_entity.id
_entity.type
_entity.pdbx_description
1 polymer ?
#
loop_
_entity_poly.entity_id
_entity_poly.type
_entity_poly.pdbx_seq_one_letter_code
_entity_poly.pdbx_strand_id
1 'polypeptide(L)'
;GKKPVAGMFADLPDMTVRMIQRGERAFLPPYEDISLQVGDLVIIAATRAALQNVLARQPDFLQQVWQASGADLEDSSRPGTLALTEAVIAPGSRMVGRTVEMLGFRRLTRAVTLGIQRRSRMIRTKLGEIRLESGDTLLLCGPVEAFRELRSSRDLILLEWSQTEIPLTTKALAARVIAISMVILAATGMLSILHASVLAAVAMLIAGCLNTRQASRALDLRIFLVIGAALAMGMALEKTGAAAQIAHAVVNLASPYGTLAVLSAIFLAVALLTNLLSNAATAILFSPIALSAAAELKVEDPLPFLLAVI
;
A
#
# COMPACT_ATOMS: atom_id res chain seq x y z
N GLY A 1 24.50 19.48 16.14
CA GLY A 1 24.02 20.29 17.25
C GLY A 1 22.66 19.85 17.82
N LYS A 2 22.00 18.82 17.23
CA LYS A 2 20.69 18.32 17.74
C LYS A 2 20.93 17.43 18.96
N LYS A 3 20.10 17.62 19.99
CA LYS A 3 20.12 16.78 21.21
C LYS A 3 18.96 15.80 21.17
N PRO A 4 19.15 14.54 21.51
CA PRO A 4 18.07 13.60 21.70
C PRO A 4 17.33 13.89 23.02
N VAL A 5 16.02 13.80 23.01
CA VAL A 5 15.19 13.88 24.22
C VAL A 5 14.69 12.47 24.51
N ALA A 6 15.04 11.91 25.65
CA ALA A 6 14.73 10.53 26.05
C ALA A 6 15.12 9.47 24.99
N GLY A 7 16.24 9.68 24.31
CA GLY A 7 16.73 8.76 23.26
C GLY A 7 16.04 8.89 21.91
N MET A 8 15.14 9.86 21.74
CA MET A 8 14.44 10.13 20.48
C MET A 8 14.87 11.49 19.91
N PHE A 9 14.93 11.58 18.60
CA PHE A 9 15.10 12.86 17.88
C PHE A 9 13.77 13.29 17.28
N ALA A 10 13.45 14.57 17.36
CA ALA A 10 12.21 15.13 16.82
C ALA A 10 12.04 14.87 15.30
N ASP A 11 13.16 14.77 14.58
CA ASP A 11 13.16 14.50 13.13
C ASP A 11 13.06 13.01 12.76
N LEU A 12 13.13 12.11 13.75
CA LEU A 12 13.11 10.67 13.57
C LEU A 12 11.99 10.05 14.42
N PRO A 13 10.71 10.30 14.08
CA PRO A 13 9.58 9.74 14.81
C PRO A 13 9.62 8.20 14.75
N ASP A 14 9.24 7.55 15.84
CA ASP A 14 9.18 6.10 15.99
C ASP A 14 10.55 5.38 15.86
N MET A 15 11.65 6.11 16.07
CA MET A 15 13.02 5.57 16.11
C MET A 15 13.67 5.85 17.44
N THR A 16 14.32 4.84 17.99
CA THR A 16 15.06 4.96 19.27
C THR A 16 16.55 4.88 19.01
N VAL A 17 17.30 5.89 19.47
CA VAL A 17 18.77 5.83 19.43
C VAL A 17 19.26 4.84 20.48
N ARG A 18 20.07 3.89 20.06
CA ARG A 18 20.63 2.85 20.91
C ARG A 18 22.09 3.11 21.28
N MET A 19 22.82 3.77 20.40
CA MET A 19 24.22 4.13 20.63
C MET A 19 24.62 5.27 19.70
N ILE A 20 25.48 6.16 20.19
CA ILE A 20 26.15 7.17 19.39
C ILE A 20 27.65 6.87 19.47
N GLN A 21 28.31 6.69 18.33
CA GLN A 21 29.74 6.48 18.27
C GLN A 21 30.42 7.69 17.66
N ARG A 22 31.38 8.24 18.37
CA ARG A 22 32.23 9.37 17.95
C ARG A 22 33.69 8.93 17.98
N GLY A 23 34.26 8.67 16.81
CA GLY A 23 35.56 8.04 16.69
C GLY A 23 35.59 6.69 17.41
N GLU A 24 36.47 6.50 18.38
CA GLU A 24 36.55 5.28 19.16
C GLU A 24 35.64 5.26 20.41
N ARG A 25 35.00 6.38 20.74
CA ARG A 25 34.14 6.48 21.93
C ARG A 25 32.69 6.15 21.58
N ALA A 26 32.10 5.22 22.35
CA ALA A 26 30.68 4.87 22.25
C ALA A 26 29.94 5.46 23.46
N PHE A 27 28.84 6.17 23.14
CA PHE A 27 27.93 6.73 24.14
C PHE A 27 26.65 5.88 24.14
N LEU A 28 26.23 5.48 25.34
CA LEU A 28 25.01 4.71 25.59
C LEU A 28 23.99 5.61 26.30
N PRO A 29 22.68 5.26 26.24
CA PRO A 29 21.66 5.98 26.99
C PRO A 29 21.98 6.03 28.50
N PRO A 30 21.60 7.11 29.21
CA PRO A 30 20.89 8.32 28.75
C PRO A 30 21.81 9.31 28.05
N TYR A 31 21.23 10.11 27.11
CA TYR A 31 21.99 11.05 26.25
C TYR A 31 21.77 12.52 26.65
N GLU A 32 21.45 12.81 27.90
CA GLU A 32 21.02 14.15 28.36
C GLU A 32 22.01 15.26 28.02
N ASP A 33 23.33 14.96 28.06
CA ASP A 33 24.39 15.93 27.80
C ASP A 33 25.07 15.79 26.43
N ILE A 34 24.55 14.96 25.54
CA ILE A 34 25.20 14.67 24.26
C ILE A 34 24.49 15.39 23.12
N SER A 35 25.23 16.25 22.42
CA SER A 35 24.78 16.82 21.14
C SER A 35 25.45 16.09 19.99
N LEU A 36 24.68 15.76 18.93
CA LEU A 36 25.22 15.15 17.71
C LEU A 36 26.18 16.11 17.01
N GLN A 37 27.28 15.57 16.52
CA GLN A 37 28.30 16.25 15.73
C GLN A 37 28.37 15.61 14.33
N VAL A 38 28.93 16.36 13.40
CA VAL A 38 29.20 15.83 12.07
C VAL A 38 30.24 14.72 12.16
N GLY A 39 29.94 13.56 11.59
CA GLY A 39 30.79 12.37 11.66
C GLY A 39 30.42 11.38 12.77
N ASP A 40 29.44 11.69 13.64
CA ASP A 40 28.92 10.73 14.59
C ASP A 40 28.18 9.59 13.87
N LEU A 41 28.46 8.35 14.25
CA LEU A 41 27.69 7.19 13.82
C LEU A 41 26.57 6.93 14.83
N VAL A 42 25.33 7.05 14.40
CA VAL A 42 24.16 6.83 15.25
C VAL A 42 23.53 5.48 14.94
N ILE A 43 23.50 4.58 15.93
CA ILE A 43 22.81 3.30 15.82
C ILE A 43 21.39 3.48 16.34
N ILE A 44 20.43 3.27 15.48
CA ILE A 44 19.01 3.43 15.78
C ILE A 44 18.28 2.09 15.73
N ALA A 45 17.33 1.90 16.64
CA ALA A 45 16.32 0.86 16.52
C ALA A 45 15.06 1.49 15.95
N ALA A 46 14.59 0.95 14.85
CA ALA A 46 13.41 1.43 14.13
C ALA A 46 12.52 0.26 13.72
N THR A 47 11.23 0.49 13.69
CA THR A 47 10.31 -0.42 12.99
C THR A 47 10.48 -0.25 11.48
N ARG A 48 10.11 -1.28 10.71
CA ARG A 48 10.15 -1.19 9.24
C ARG A 48 9.30 -0.02 8.73
N ALA A 49 8.11 0.18 9.29
CA ALA A 49 7.22 1.27 8.94
C ALA A 49 7.85 2.66 9.22
N ALA A 50 8.51 2.83 10.37
CA ALA A 50 9.22 4.06 10.71
C ALA A 50 10.36 4.35 9.71
N LEU A 51 11.15 3.32 9.37
CA LEU A 51 12.22 3.46 8.39
C LEU A 51 11.69 3.83 7.01
N GLN A 52 10.60 3.21 6.55
CA GLN A 52 9.95 3.56 5.29
C GLN A 52 9.46 5.00 5.27
N ASN A 53 8.84 5.47 6.35
CA ASN A 53 8.37 6.84 6.47
C ASN A 53 9.52 7.85 6.39
N VAL A 54 10.66 7.58 7.00
CA VAL A 54 11.84 8.46 6.92
C VAL A 54 12.43 8.45 5.51
N LEU A 55 12.60 7.29 4.91
CA LEU A 55 13.11 7.15 3.54
C LEU A 55 12.19 7.81 2.51
N ALA A 56 10.86 7.76 2.72
CA ALA A 56 9.89 8.43 1.88
C ALA A 56 9.91 9.96 2.03
N ARG A 57 10.12 10.47 3.27
CA ARG A 57 10.11 11.92 3.55
C ARG A 57 11.43 12.61 3.26
N GLN A 58 12.55 11.91 3.32
CA GLN A 58 13.89 12.43 3.11
C GLN A 58 14.64 11.64 2.02
N PRO A 59 14.30 11.85 0.74
CA PRO A 59 14.97 11.18 -0.38
C PRO A 59 16.47 11.51 -0.43
N ASP A 60 16.89 12.68 0.09
CA ASP A 60 18.29 13.07 0.21
C ASP A 60 19.10 12.15 1.13
N PHE A 61 18.47 11.53 2.12
CA PHE A 61 19.11 10.53 2.98
C PHE A 61 19.52 9.29 2.17
N LEU A 62 18.66 8.83 1.29
CA LEU A 62 18.99 7.75 0.34
C LEU A 62 20.12 8.17 -0.60
N GLN A 63 20.09 9.39 -1.13
CA GLN A 63 21.16 9.91 -1.94
C GLN A 63 22.52 9.90 -1.21
N GLN A 64 22.55 10.35 0.03
CA GLN A 64 23.77 10.33 0.85
C GLN A 64 24.27 8.90 1.09
N VAL A 65 23.36 7.97 1.42
CA VAL A 65 23.70 6.54 1.57
C VAL A 65 24.20 5.96 0.25
N TRP A 66 23.61 6.35 -0.88
CA TRP A 66 24.04 5.92 -2.20
C TRP A 66 25.40 6.52 -2.58
N GLN A 67 25.64 7.80 -2.36
CA GLN A 67 26.91 8.48 -2.63
C GLN A 67 28.04 7.95 -1.73
N ALA A 68 27.80 7.79 -0.44
CA ALA A 68 28.76 7.19 0.50
C ALA A 68 29.16 5.75 0.12
N SER A 69 28.32 5.09 -0.66
CA SER A 69 28.57 3.73 -1.14
C SER A 69 29.13 3.69 -2.58
N GLY A 70 29.41 4.84 -3.25
CA GLY A 70 30.07 4.93 -4.56
C GLY A 70 29.21 4.54 -5.79
N ALA A 71 27.90 4.78 -5.85
CA ALA A 71 27.03 4.42 -6.96
C ALA A 71 26.48 5.59 -7.75
N ASP A 72 26.42 5.40 -9.04
CA ASP A 72 25.78 6.32 -9.96
C ASP A 72 24.27 6.29 -9.82
N LEU A 73 23.69 7.49 -9.70
CA LEU A 73 22.28 7.75 -9.36
C LEU A 73 21.32 7.67 -10.55
N GLU A 74 21.83 7.50 -11.77
CA GLU A 74 21.01 7.69 -12.98
C GLU A 74 19.87 6.68 -13.14
N ASP A 75 19.98 5.48 -12.55
CA ASP A 75 18.97 4.43 -12.70
C ASP A 75 17.96 4.32 -11.53
N SER A 76 18.23 5.01 -10.40
CA SER A 76 17.40 4.94 -9.19
C SER A 76 16.31 6.03 -9.08
N SER A 77 16.29 6.98 -10.03
CA SER A 77 15.39 8.14 -9.99
C SER A 77 13.99 7.90 -10.58
N ARG A 78 13.68 6.67 -11.02
CA ARG A 78 12.33 6.33 -11.50
C ARG A 78 11.39 6.01 -10.35
N PRO A 79 10.19 6.62 -10.29
CA PRO A 79 9.21 6.36 -9.24
C PRO A 79 8.82 4.87 -9.15
N GLY A 80 8.85 4.31 -7.93
CA GLY A 80 8.43 2.93 -7.68
C GLY A 80 9.48 1.85 -7.92
N THR A 81 10.76 2.24 -8.09
CA THR A 81 11.84 1.27 -8.35
C THR A 81 12.56 0.80 -7.09
N LEU A 82 12.45 1.53 -5.97
CA LEU A 82 13.14 1.19 -4.72
C LEU A 82 12.24 0.38 -3.78
N ALA A 83 12.79 -0.66 -3.19
CA ALA A 83 12.13 -1.46 -2.17
C ALA A 83 13.07 -1.79 -1.02
N LEU A 84 12.48 -2.03 0.14
CA LEU A 84 13.13 -2.66 1.29
C LEU A 84 12.78 -4.13 1.30
N THR A 85 13.78 -4.98 1.52
CA THR A 85 13.58 -6.41 1.71
C THR A 85 14.55 -6.97 2.72
N GLU A 86 14.17 -8.05 3.37
CA GLU A 86 15.07 -8.81 4.23
C GLU A 86 15.60 -10.03 3.48
N ALA A 87 16.88 -10.27 3.68
CA ALA A 87 17.57 -11.45 3.13
C ALA A 87 18.37 -12.14 4.22
N VAL A 88 18.30 -13.46 4.26
CA VAL A 88 19.07 -14.27 5.20
C VAL A 88 20.27 -14.87 4.47
N ILE A 89 21.45 -14.82 5.10
CA ILE A 89 22.66 -15.49 4.60
C ILE A 89 22.43 -17.00 4.65
N ALA A 90 22.46 -17.63 3.49
CA ALA A 90 22.24 -19.07 3.38
C ALA A 90 23.34 -19.88 4.06
N PRO A 91 23.04 -21.05 4.64
CA PRO A 91 24.04 -22.01 5.06
C PRO A 91 24.93 -22.42 3.88
N GLY A 92 26.24 -22.31 4.04
CA GLY A 92 27.20 -22.62 2.97
C GLY A 92 27.39 -21.50 1.94
N SER A 93 26.85 -20.31 2.17
CA SER A 93 27.06 -19.12 1.33
C SER A 93 28.54 -18.74 1.28
N ARG A 94 29.01 -18.34 0.10
CA ARG A 94 30.36 -17.78 -0.11
C ARG A 94 30.59 -16.45 0.59
N MET A 95 29.53 -15.83 1.10
CA MET A 95 29.55 -14.56 1.84
C MET A 95 29.95 -14.75 3.31
N VAL A 96 29.85 -15.97 3.84
CA VAL A 96 30.21 -16.26 5.25
C VAL A 96 31.70 -15.99 5.49
N GLY A 97 32.01 -15.31 6.61
CA GLY A 97 33.34 -14.91 7.02
C GLY A 97 33.89 -13.66 6.34
N ARG A 98 33.21 -13.11 5.35
CA ARG A 98 33.58 -11.87 4.64
C ARG A 98 32.77 -10.71 5.15
N THR A 99 33.28 -9.49 5.01
CA THR A 99 32.53 -8.27 5.34
C THR A 99 31.71 -7.80 4.13
N VAL A 100 30.65 -6.99 4.39
CA VAL A 100 29.83 -6.39 3.32
C VAL A 100 30.69 -5.57 2.36
N GLU A 101 31.71 -4.89 2.88
CA GLU A 101 32.66 -4.08 2.12
C GLU A 101 33.57 -4.92 1.24
N MET A 102 34.19 -5.98 1.80
CA MET A 102 35.05 -6.91 1.06
C MET A 102 34.35 -7.63 -0.08
N LEU A 103 33.07 -7.91 0.08
CA LEU A 103 32.26 -8.58 -0.95
C LEU A 103 31.93 -7.66 -2.13
N GLY A 104 32.14 -6.36 -2.01
CA GLY A 104 31.57 -5.42 -2.95
C GLY A 104 30.09 -5.64 -3.14
N PHE A 105 29.40 -5.95 -2.02
CA PHE A 105 28.02 -6.46 -1.95
C PHE A 105 27.09 -5.68 -2.86
N ARG A 106 27.27 -4.37 -2.94
CA ARG A 106 26.51 -3.50 -3.78
C ARG A 106 26.71 -3.71 -5.28
N ARG A 107 27.94 -3.95 -5.74
CA ARG A 107 28.21 -4.26 -7.15
C ARG A 107 27.61 -5.60 -7.54
N LEU A 108 27.57 -6.55 -6.61
CA LEU A 108 27.00 -7.88 -6.79
C LEU A 108 25.48 -7.86 -6.79
N THR A 109 24.86 -7.05 -5.93
CA THR A 109 23.42 -7.15 -5.64
C THR A 109 22.63 -5.92 -6.07
N ARG A 110 23.30 -4.85 -6.49
CA ARG A 110 22.69 -3.52 -6.74
C ARG A 110 21.85 -2.99 -5.55
N ALA A 111 22.04 -3.58 -4.35
CA ALA A 111 21.33 -3.21 -3.14
C ALA A 111 22.31 -2.75 -2.07
N VAL A 112 21.87 -1.83 -1.23
CA VAL A 112 22.60 -1.33 -0.07
C VAL A 112 22.12 -2.04 1.17
N THR A 113 23.05 -2.52 2.00
CA THR A 113 22.72 -3.08 3.31
C THR A 113 22.52 -1.94 4.31
N LEU A 114 21.30 -1.79 4.83
CA LEU A 114 20.95 -0.79 5.84
C LEU A 114 21.12 -1.30 7.26
N GLY A 115 21.08 -2.62 7.46
CA GLY A 115 21.20 -3.23 8.77
C GLY A 115 21.50 -4.71 8.70
N ILE A 116 22.06 -5.23 9.80
CA ILE A 116 22.35 -6.65 9.99
C ILE A 116 21.78 -7.06 11.35
N GLN A 117 20.97 -8.11 11.37
CA GLN A 117 20.43 -8.70 12.58
C GLN A 117 21.01 -10.11 12.74
N ARG A 118 21.63 -10.35 13.89
CA ARG A 118 22.20 -11.65 14.27
C ARG A 118 21.57 -12.13 15.58
N ARG A 119 20.76 -13.20 15.54
CA ARG A 119 20.18 -13.90 16.71
C ARG A 119 19.76 -12.95 17.85
N SER A 120 19.01 -11.90 17.54
CA SER A 120 18.57 -10.88 18.51
C SER A 120 19.71 -10.12 19.22
N ARG A 121 20.96 -10.27 18.81
CA ARG A 121 22.08 -9.49 19.34
C ARG A 121 22.29 -8.21 18.54
N MET A 122 22.36 -7.10 19.26
CA MET A 122 22.75 -5.83 18.65
C MET A 122 24.24 -5.85 18.34
N ILE A 123 24.59 -5.70 17.08
CA ILE A 123 25.97 -5.60 16.63
C ILE A 123 26.42 -4.15 16.83
N ARG A 124 27.53 -3.94 17.55
CA ARG A 124 28.04 -2.61 17.93
C ARG A 124 29.21 -2.13 17.06
N THR A 125 29.43 -2.74 15.91
CA THR A 125 30.47 -2.40 14.94
C THR A 125 29.88 -1.74 13.71
N LYS A 126 30.70 -1.01 12.94
CA LYS A 126 30.26 -0.46 11.65
C LYS A 126 29.81 -1.57 10.73
N LEU A 127 28.70 -1.36 10.03
CA LEU A 127 28.10 -2.33 9.12
C LEU A 127 29.10 -2.93 8.12
N GLY A 128 30.00 -2.09 7.58
CA GLY A 128 31.03 -2.51 6.64
C GLY A 128 32.07 -3.47 7.20
N GLU A 129 32.35 -3.41 8.50
CA GLU A 129 33.37 -4.19 9.18
C GLU A 129 32.85 -5.52 9.75
N ILE A 130 31.52 -5.74 9.70
CA ILE A 130 30.91 -6.95 10.25
C ILE A 130 31.17 -8.12 9.32
N ARG A 131 31.82 -9.18 9.85
CA ARG A 131 31.94 -10.46 9.14
C ARG A 131 30.59 -11.19 9.18
N LEU A 132 30.08 -11.49 8.02
CA LEU A 132 28.80 -12.17 7.86
C LEU A 132 28.87 -13.63 8.33
N GLU A 133 27.83 -14.06 9.02
CA GLU A 133 27.64 -15.43 9.46
C GLU A 133 26.39 -16.04 8.84
N SER A 134 26.37 -17.36 8.74
CA SER A 134 25.17 -18.09 8.30
C SER A 134 24.00 -17.80 9.24
N GLY A 135 22.84 -17.45 8.67
CA GLY A 135 21.64 -17.05 9.41
C GLY A 135 21.56 -15.57 9.78
N ASP A 136 22.57 -14.75 9.44
CA ASP A 136 22.44 -13.30 9.56
C ASP A 136 21.32 -12.80 8.64
N THR A 137 20.45 -11.95 9.17
CA THR A 137 19.42 -11.28 8.41
C THR A 137 19.89 -9.89 8.02
N LEU A 138 19.98 -9.63 6.74
CA LEU A 138 20.35 -8.34 6.15
C LEU A 138 19.10 -7.56 5.78
N LEU A 139 19.00 -6.30 6.18
CA LEU A 139 18.01 -5.37 5.65
C LEU A 139 18.61 -4.68 4.44
N LEU A 140 18.03 -4.94 3.28
CA LEU A 140 18.49 -4.46 1.98
C LEU A 140 17.56 -3.39 1.43
N CYS A 141 18.15 -2.35 0.84
CA CYS A 141 17.45 -1.33 0.07
C CYS A 141 18.01 -1.31 -1.35
N GLY A 142 17.16 -1.40 -2.35
CA GLY A 142 17.59 -1.41 -3.74
C GLY A 142 16.43 -1.46 -4.73
N PRO A 143 16.73 -1.47 -6.05
CA PRO A 143 15.73 -1.62 -7.08
C PRO A 143 15.00 -2.97 -6.99
N VAL A 144 13.69 -2.96 -7.27
CA VAL A 144 12.85 -4.19 -7.27
C VAL A 144 13.42 -5.24 -8.22
N GLU A 145 13.98 -4.81 -9.34
CA GLU A 145 14.60 -5.68 -10.36
C GLU A 145 15.80 -6.44 -9.78
N ALA A 146 16.64 -5.77 -9.00
CA ALA A 146 17.79 -6.39 -8.33
C ALA A 146 17.38 -7.52 -7.39
N PHE A 147 16.27 -7.34 -6.69
CA PHE A 147 15.75 -8.40 -5.81
C PHE A 147 15.18 -9.60 -6.55
N ARG A 148 14.73 -9.42 -7.79
CA ARG A 148 14.34 -10.56 -8.64
C ARG A 148 15.55 -11.40 -9.06
N GLU A 149 16.66 -10.76 -9.39
CA GLU A 149 17.90 -11.45 -9.72
C GLU A 149 18.46 -12.20 -8.50
N LEU A 150 18.36 -11.58 -7.31
CA LEU A 150 18.80 -12.18 -6.05
C LEU A 150 17.98 -13.42 -5.62
N ARG A 151 16.74 -13.56 -6.08
CA ARG A 151 15.91 -14.77 -5.81
C ARG A 151 16.55 -16.06 -6.30
N SER A 152 17.29 -15.99 -7.39
CA SER A 152 18.01 -17.14 -7.96
C SER A 152 19.37 -17.40 -7.30
N SER A 153 19.79 -16.51 -6.39
CA SER A 153 21.07 -16.65 -5.69
C SER A 153 21.01 -17.78 -4.66
N ARG A 154 22.06 -18.59 -4.64
CA ARG A 154 22.26 -19.63 -3.60
C ARG A 154 22.87 -19.07 -2.31
N ASP A 155 23.37 -17.85 -2.36
CA ASP A 155 24.08 -17.21 -1.24
C ASP A 155 23.14 -16.47 -0.29
N LEU A 156 21.95 -16.02 -0.79
CA LEU A 156 20.96 -15.23 -0.05
C LEU A 156 19.56 -15.83 -0.22
N ILE A 157 18.84 -15.93 0.88
CA ILE A 157 17.43 -16.32 0.92
C ILE A 157 16.61 -15.04 1.15
N LEU A 158 15.92 -14.57 0.12
CA LEU A 158 15.04 -13.41 0.23
C LEU A 158 13.73 -13.77 0.96
N LEU A 159 13.34 -12.93 1.92
CA LEU A 159 12.08 -13.06 2.61
C LEU A 159 11.01 -12.27 1.82
N GLU A 160 10.28 -12.95 0.95
CA GLU A 160 9.34 -12.32 0.01
C GLU A 160 8.24 -11.50 0.70
N TRP A 161 7.74 -11.96 1.85
CA TRP A 161 6.73 -11.21 2.64
C TRP A 161 7.27 -9.90 3.22
N SER A 162 8.59 -9.71 3.23
CA SER A 162 9.23 -8.51 3.76
C SER A 162 9.40 -7.41 2.72
N GLN A 163 9.20 -7.73 1.43
CA GLN A 163 9.40 -6.76 0.35
C GLN A 163 8.31 -5.68 0.38
N THR A 164 8.72 -4.43 0.60
CA THR A 164 7.83 -3.26 0.61
C THR A 164 8.41 -2.16 -0.25
N GLU A 165 7.61 -1.68 -1.20
CA GLU A 165 8.00 -0.57 -2.07
C GLU A 165 8.03 0.74 -1.27
N ILE A 166 9.06 1.57 -1.51
CA ILE A 166 9.20 2.88 -0.86
C ILE A 166 8.42 3.90 -1.69
N PRO A 167 7.37 4.54 -1.14
CA PRO A 167 6.63 5.56 -1.85
C PRO A 167 7.50 6.82 -2.03
N LEU A 168 7.72 7.24 -3.27
CA LEU A 168 8.42 8.49 -3.55
C LEU A 168 7.46 9.68 -3.45
N THR A 169 7.71 10.57 -2.49
CA THR A 169 6.87 11.75 -2.22
C THR A 169 7.14 12.92 -3.19
N THR A 170 8.18 12.85 -4.02
CA THR A 170 8.58 13.92 -4.93
C THR A 170 7.48 14.39 -5.89
N LYS A 171 6.57 13.50 -6.28
CA LYS A 171 5.45 13.80 -7.18
C LYS A 171 4.09 13.91 -6.47
N ALA A 172 4.07 13.94 -5.15
CA ALA A 172 2.83 14.01 -4.38
C ALA A 172 2.00 15.27 -4.67
N LEU A 173 2.66 16.39 -4.99
CA LEU A 173 1.99 17.63 -5.34
C LEU A 173 1.26 17.50 -6.69
N ALA A 174 1.91 16.95 -7.70
CA ALA A 174 1.29 16.71 -9.01
C ALA A 174 0.09 15.74 -8.88
N ALA A 175 0.25 14.66 -8.12
CA ALA A 175 -0.83 13.70 -7.88
C ALA A 175 -2.03 14.36 -7.18
N ARG A 176 -1.78 15.22 -6.17
CA ARG A 176 -2.85 15.98 -5.49
C ARG A 176 -3.59 16.92 -6.44
N VAL A 177 -2.86 17.66 -7.27
CA VAL A 177 -3.45 18.58 -8.25
C VAL A 177 -4.34 17.81 -9.23
N ILE A 178 -3.86 16.70 -9.78
CA ILE A 178 -4.65 15.86 -10.70
C ILE A 178 -5.90 15.31 -10.01
N ALA A 179 -5.79 14.82 -8.77
CA ALA A 179 -6.94 14.30 -8.03
C ALA A 179 -7.98 15.38 -7.72
N ILE A 180 -7.55 16.57 -7.29
CA ILE A 180 -8.45 17.69 -6.99
C ILE A 180 -9.12 18.18 -8.29
N SER A 181 -8.39 18.31 -9.41
CA SER A 181 -8.95 18.72 -10.68
C SER A 181 -10.00 17.72 -11.21
N MET A 182 -9.78 16.41 -11.03
CA MET A 182 -10.77 15.38 -11.34
C MET A 182 -12.07 15.59 -10.56
N VAL A 183 -11.98 15.81 -9.25
CA VAL A 183 -13.16 16.03 -8.40
C VAL A 183 -13.90 17.29 -8.81
N ILE A 184 -13.18 18.40 -9.07
CA ILE A 184 -13.81 19.67 -9.51
C ILE A 184 -14.52 19.49 -10.85
N LEU A 185 -13.87 18.86 -11.85
CA LEU A 185 -14.47 18.64 -13.17
C LEU A 185 -15.72 17.75 -13.12
N ALA A 186 -15.72 16.73 -12.25
CA ALA A 186 -16.89 15.89 -12.04
C ALA A 186 -17.99 16.63 -11.27
N ALA A 187 -17.66 17.40 -10.22
CA ALA A 187 -18.62 18.13 -9.39
C ALA A 187 -19.30 19.29 -10.14
N THR A 188 -18.58 19.95 -11.05
CA THR A 188 -19.15 21.03 -11.89
C THR A 188 -20.01 20.50 -13.03
N GLY A 189 -20.06 19.17 -13.25
CA GLY A 189 -20.83 18.58 -14.34
C GLY A 189 -20.23 18.80 -15.74
N MET A 190 -19.05 19.43 -15.84
CA MET A 190 -18.37 19.64 -17.14
C MET A 190 -17.98 18.33 -17.81
N LEU A 191 -17.61 17.33 -17.00
CA LEU A 191 -17.31 15.97 -17.45
C LEU A 191 -18.07 14.96 -16.59
N SER A 192 -18.56 13.87 -17.21
CA SER A 192 -19.08 12.77 -16.39
C SER A 192 -17.95 12.18 -15.54
N ILE A 193 -18.30 11.63 -14.38
CA ILE A 193 -17.34 11.04 -13.44
C ILE A 193 -16.46 9.97 -14.12
N LEU A 194 -17.02 9.24 -15.07
CA LEU A 194 -16.32 8.21 -15.84
C LEU A 194 -15.20 8.83 -16.70
N HIS A 195 -15.50 9.88 -17.46
CA HIS A 195 -14.50 10.54 -18.31
C HIS A 195 -13.45 11.27 -17.46
N ALA A 196 -13.87 11.93 -16.37
CA ALA A 196 -12.96 12.62 -15.46
C ALA A 196 -11.98 11.64 -14.78
N SER A 197 -12.45 10.47 -14.34
CA SER A 197 -11.61 9.46 -13.69
C SER A 197 -10.60 8.81 -14.65
N VAL A 198 -11.04 8.48 -15.88
CA VAL A 198 -10.13 7.91 -16.90
C VAL A 198 -9.07 8.94 -17.29
N LEU A 199 -9.46 10.20 -17.50
CA LEU A 199 -8.52 11.28 -17.85
C LEU A 199 -7.49 11.48 -16.72
N ALA A 200 -7.94 11.48 -15.46
CA ALA A 200 -7.06 11.62 -14.31
C ALA A 200 -6.09 10.42 -14.18
N ALA A 201 -6.56 9.20 -14.42
CA ALA A 201 -5.70 8.01 -14.39
C ALA A 201 -4.61 8.08 -15.47
N VAL A 202 -4.97 8.49 -16.70
CA VAL A 202 -4.02 8.68 -17.80
C VAL A 202 -3.04 9.82 -17.47
N ALA A 203 -3.53 10.94 -16.93
CA ALA A 203 -2.69 12.06 -16.53
C ALA A 203 -1.67 11.65 -15.43
N MET A 204 -2.07 10.83 -14.45
CA MET A 204 -1.16 10.30 -13.43
C MET A 204 -0.07 9.41 -14.02
N LEU A 205 -0.38 8.60 -15.03
CA LEU A 205 0.61 7.77 -15.73
C LEU A 205 1.59 8.63 -16.53
N ILE A 206 1.09 9.61 -17.30
CA ILE A 206 1.93 10.52 -18.11
C ILE A 206 2.81 11.39 -17.22
N ALA A 207 2.27 11.92 -16.11
CA ALA A 207 3.04 12.69 -15.14
C ALA A 207 4.08 11.84 -14.38
N GLY A 208 4.05 10.51 -14.55
CA GLY A 208 4.91 9.56 -13.86
C GLY A 208 4.68 9.55 -12.35
N CYS A 209 3.45 9.87 -11.90
CA CYS A 209 3.03 9.70 -10.51
C CYS A 209 2.80 8.23 -10.17
N LEU A 210 2.38 7.44 -11.18
CA LEU A 210 2.16 6.00 -11.09
C LEU A 210 2.93 5.28 -12.19
N ASN A 211 3.47 4.12 -11.84
CA ASN A 211 4.03 3.19 -12.81
C ASN A 211 2.90 2.27 -13.35
N THR A 212 3.02 1.78 -14.58
CA THR A 212 2.05 0.85 -15.21
C THR A 212 1.76 -0.36 -14.33
N ARG A 213 2.77 -0.88 -13.60
CA ARG A 213 2.61 -2.00 -12.66
C ARG A 213 1.78 -1.59 -11.44
N GLN A 214 1.97 -0.39 -10.90
CA GLN A 214 1.17 0.12 -9.79
C GLN A 214 -0.26 0.36 -10.23
N ALA A 215 -0.47 0.91 -11.42
CA ALA A 215 -1.79 1.10 -12.00
C ALA A 215 -2.51 -0.24 -12.23
N SER A 216 -1.82 -1.27 -12.75
CA SER A 216 -2.42 -2.60 -12.93
C SER A 216 -2.74 -3.30 -11.61
N ARG A 217 -1.95 -3.09 -10.55
CA ARG A 217 -2.25 -3.62 -9.21
C ARG A 217 -3.39 -2.88 -8.51
N ALA A 218 -3.64 -1.62 -8.88
CA ALA A 218 -4.78 -0.85 -8.37
C ALA A 218 -6.11 -1.35 -8.93
N LEU A 219 -6.09 -2.06 -10.08
CA LEU A 219 -7.26 -2.74 -10.62
C LEU A 219 -7.54 -4.00 -9.79
N ASP A 220 -8.52 -3.91 -8.90
CA ASP A 220 -8.96 -5.07 -8.13
C ASP A 220 -9.88 -5.95 -8.98
N LEU A 221 -9.32 -7.03 -9.51
CA LEU A 221 -10.05 -8.01 -10.31
C LEU A 221 -11.25 -8.60 -9.55
N ARG A 222 -11.18 -8.66 -8.22
CA ARG A 222 -12.27 -9.14 -7.37
C ARG A 222 -13.51 -8.25 -7.48
N ILE A 223 -13.33 -6.93 -7.45
CA ILE A 223 -14.43 -5.96 -7.61
C ILE A 223 -15.05 -6.11 -9.00
N PHE A 224 -14.20 -6.23 -10.03
CA PHE A 224 -14.67 -6.43 -11.41
C PHE A 224 -15.49 -7.70 -11.59
N LEU A 225 -15.02 -8.82 -11.02
CA LEU A 225 -15.73 -10.10 -11.06
C LEU A 225 -17.05 -10.06 -10.28
N VAL A 226 -17.07 -9.41 -9.11
CA VAL A 226 -18.30 -9.25 -8.31
C VAL A 226 -19.35 -8.45 -9.08
N ILE A 227 -18.98 -7.34 -9.70
CA ILE A 227 -19.90 -6.53 -10.51
C ILE A 227 -20.41 -7.35 -11.70
N GLY A 228 -19.54 -8.06 -12.43
CA GLY A 228 -19.93 -8.91 -13.56
C GLY A 228 -20.88 -10.04 -13.15
N ALA A 229 -20.58 -10.75 -12.08
CA ALA A 229 -21.43 -11.82 -11.53
C ALA A 229 -22.80 -11.27 -11.09
N ALA A 230 -22.80 -10.11 -10.46
CA ALA A 230 -24.01 -9.47 -9.98
C ALA A 230 -24.91 -8.98 -11.12
N LEU A 231 -24.35 -8.41 -12.20
CA LEU A 231 -25.10 -8.07 -13.41
C LEU A 231 -25.68 -9.32 -14.08
N ALA A 232 -24.91 -10.40 -14.18
CA ALA A 232 -25.39 -11.67 -14.72
C ALA A 232 -26.54 -12.24 -13.88
N MET A 233 -26.46 -12.17 -12.54
CA MET A 233 -27.53 -12.59 -11.63
C MET A 233 -28.80 -11.73 -11.82
N GLY A 234 -28.65 -10.40 -11.89
CA GLY A 234 -29.76 -9.48 -12.15
C GLY A 234 -30.48 -9.80 -13.46
N MET A 235 -29.72 -10.00 -14.53
CA MET A 235 -30.27 -10.42 -15.84
C MET A 235 -30.95 -11.80 -15.79
N ALA A 236 -30.41 -12.75 -15.04
CA ALA A 236 -31.01 -14.06 -14.87
C ALA A 236 -32.36 -13.97 -14.14
N LEU A 237 -32.44 -13.19 -13.06
CA LEU A 237 -33.68 -12.95 -12.30
C LEU A 237 -34.76 -12.29 -13.19
N GLU A 238 -34.35 -11.33 -14.01
CA GLU A 238 -35.27 -10.65 -14.95
C GLU A 238 -35.78 -11.60 -16.05
N LYS A 239 -34.87 -12.31 -16.75
CA LYS A 239 -35.20 -13.22 -17.84
C LYS A 239 -35.99 -14.45 -17.40
N THR A 240 -35.78 -14.94 -16.21
CA THR A 240 -36.55 -16.08 -15.66
C THR A 240 -37.89 -15.67 -15.07
N GLY A 241 -38.16 -14.35 -14.94
CA GLY A 241 -39.32 -13.84 -14.26
C GLY A 241 -39.32 -14.01 -12.74
N ALA A 242 -38.20 -14.48 -12.18
CA ALA A 242 -38.09 -14.69 -10.74
C ALA A 242 -38.18 -13.38 -9.95
N ALA A 243 -37.65 -12.28 -10.52
CA ALA A 243 -37.80 -10.95 -9.92
C ALA A 243 -39.25 -10.52 -9.78
N ALA A 244 -40.05 -10.74 -10.86
CA ALA A 244 -41.48 -10.45 -10.82
C ALA A 244 -42.24 -11.34 -9.82
N GLN A 245 -41.93 -12.63 -9.73
CA GLN A 245 -42.56 -13.52 -8.75
C GLN A 245 -42.29 -13.09 -7.31
N ILE A 246 -41.05 -12.72 -6.98
CA ILE A 246 -40.70 -12.21 -5.67
C ILE A 246 -41.40 -10.88 -5.40
N ALA A 247 -41.42 -9.96 -6.38
CA ALA A 247 -42.12 -8.70 -6.25
C ALA A 247 -43.62 -8.91 -6.00
N HIS A 248 -44.28 -9.77 -6.80
CA HIS A 248 -45.70 -10.15 -6.57
C HIS A 248 -45.95 -10.68 -5.16
N ALA A 249 -45.07 -11.53 -4.64
CA ALA A 249 -45.22 -12.05 -3.29
C ALA A 249 -45.17 -10.93 -2.23
N VAL A 250 -44.18 -9.99 -2.39
CA VAL A 250 -44.04 -8.86 -1.47
C VAL A 250 -45.22 -7.87 -1.61
N VAL A 251 -45.61 -7.57 -2.81
CA VAL A 251 -46.77 -6.67 -3.07
C VAL A 251 -48.05 -7.28 -2.53
N ASN A 252 -48.36 -8.55 -2.79
CA ASN A 252 -49.55 -9.19 -2.29
C ASN A 252 -49.64 -9.24 -0.75
N LEU A 253 -48.47 -9.39 -0.09
CA LEU A 253 -48.41 -9.43 1.36
C LEU A 253 -48.59 -8.05 2.01
N ALA A 254 -48.02 -7.01 1.38
CA ALA A 254 -47.94 -5.67 1.95
C ALA A 254 -48.93 -4.65 1.36
N SER A 255 -49.50 -4.89 0.14
CA SER A 255 -50.43 -3.99 -0.51
C SER A 255 -51.70 -3.66 0.28
N PRO A 256 -52.28 -4.57 1.12
CA PRO A 256 -53.44 -4.18 1.94
C PRO A 256 -53.15 -3.00 2.87
N TYR A 257 -51.87 -2.76 3.19
CA TYR A 257 -51.43 -1.68 4.08
C TYR A 257 -50.93 -0.43 3.30
N GLY A 258 -51.03 -0.42 1.96
CA GLY A 258 -50.65 0.68 1.10
C GLY A 258 -49.24 0.62 0.52
N THR A 259 -48.96 1.54 -0.44
CA THR A 259 -47.68 1.59 -1.18
C THR A 259 -46.48 1.80 -0.27
N LEU A 260 -46.63 2.58 0.79
CA LEU A 260 -45.59 2.80 1.81
C LEU A 260 -45.22 1.51 2.54
N ALA A 261 -46.19 0.62 2.76
CA ALA A 261 -45.92 -0.66 3.40
C ALA A 261 -45.10 -1.58 2.49
N VAL A 262 -45.36 -1.59 1.19
CA VAL A 262 -44.55 -2.36 0.21
C VAL A 262 -43.13 -1.83 0.15
N LEU A 263 -42.96 -0.50 0.10
CA LEU A 263 -41.66 0.16 0.13
C LEU A 263 -40.89 -0.21 1.40
N SER A 264 -41.56 -0.14 2.56
CA SER A 264 -40.97 -0.49 3.84
C SER A 264 -40.59 -1.96 3.95
N ALA A 265 -41.38 -2.86 3.35
CA ALA A 265 -41.09 -4.29 3.35
C ALA A 265 -39.83 -4.60 2.50
N ILE A 266 -39.69 -3.96 1.33
CA ILE A 266 -38.49 -4.07 0.49
C ILE A 266 -37.29 -3.52 1.24
N PHE A 267 -37.38 -2.33 1.82
CA PHE A 267 -36.30 -1.72 2.60
C PHE A 267 -35.87 -2.62 3.77
N LEU A 268 -36.82 -3.17 4.51
CA LEU A 268 -36.53 -4.06 5.63
C LEU A 268 -35.83 -5.35 5.16
N ALA A 269 -36.29 -5.94 4.05
CA ALA A 269 -35.69 -7.12 3.47
C ALA A 269 -34.23 -6.84 3.05
N VAL A 270 -33.98 -5.71 2.39
CA VAL A 270 -32.64 -5.25 2.02
C VAL A 270 -31.78 -5.02 3.25
N ALA A 271 -32.29 -4.29 4.26
CA ALA A 271 -31.57 -4.02 5.50
C ALA A 271 -31.19 -5.29 6.30
N LEU A 272 -32.04 -6.32 6.28
CA LEU A 272 -31.73 -7.61 6.89
C LEU A 272 -30.69 -8.39 6.08
N LEU A 273 -30.85 -8.45 4.76
CA LEU A 273 -29.97 -9.22 3.89
C LEU A 273 -28.58 -8.60 3.73
N THR A 274 -28.44 -7.28 3.81
CA THR A 274 -27.14 -6.61 3.74
C THR A 274 -26.25 -6.96 4.95
N ASN A 275 -26.83 -7.45 6.06
CA ASN A 275 -26.03 -7.98 7.17
C ASN A 275 -25.44 -9.38 6.88
N LEU A 276 -26.01 -10.11 5.93
CA LEU A 276 -25.54 -11.44 5.53
C LEU A 276 -24.73 -11.41 4.24
N LEU A 277 -25.11 -10.52 3.33
CA LEU A 277 -24.48 -10.31 2.03
C LEU A 277 -23.73 -8.98 2.01
N SER A 278 -22.87 -8.76 1.01
CA SER A 278 -22.28 -7.44 0.80
C SER A 278 -23.33 -6.44 0.29
N ASN A 279 -23.20 -5.15 0.65
CA ASN A 279 -24.10 -4.08 0.20
C ASN A 279 -24.28 -4.08 -1.32
N ALA A 280 -23.19 -4.25 -2.08
CA ALA A 280 -23.24 -4.28 -3.54
C ALA A 280 -24.05 -5.48 -4.06
N ALA A 281 -23.89 -6.68 -3.49
CA ALA A 281 -24.63 -7.87 -3.89
C ALA A 281 -26.12 -7.70 -3.59
N THR A 282 -26.48 -7.16 -2.44
CA THR A 282 -27.87 -6.93 -2.04
C THR A 282 -28.54 -5.90 -2.94
N ALA A 283 -27.87 -4.77 -3.22
CA ALA A 283 -28.40 -3.73 -4.10
C ALA A 283 -28.69 -4.28 -5.51
N ILE A 284 -27.78 -5.07 -6.06
CA ILE A 284 -27.95 -5.62 -7.41
C ILE A 284 -29.08 -6.68 -7.45
N LEU A 285 -29.18 -7.51 -6.42
CA LEU A 285 -30.22 -8.53 -6.31
C LEU A 285 -31.62 -7.90 -6.20
N PHE A 286 -31.76 -6.86 -5.38
CA PHE A 286 -33.06 -6.27 -5.08
C PHE A 286 -33.47 -5.17 -6.07
N SER A 287 -32.58 -4.60 -6.85
CA SER A 287 -32.96 -3.57 -7.86
C SER A 287 -33.99 -4.06 -8.87
N PRO A 288 -33.88 -5.25 -9.50
CA PRO A 288 -34.91 -5.77 -10.38
C PRO A 288 -36.23 -6.06 -9.65
N ILE A 289 -36.18 -6.50 -8.40
CA ILE A 289 -37.36 -6.78 -7.58
C ILE A 289 -38.09 -5.48 -7.24
N ALA A 290 -37.37 -4.45 -6.84
CA ALA A 290 -37.91 -3.13 -6.52
C ALA A 290 -38.56 -2.47 -7.75
N LEU A 291 -37.94 -2.55 -8.93
CA LEU A 291 -38.49 -2.07 -10.16
C LEU A 291 -39.76 -2.84 -10.56
N SER A 292 -39.78 -4.15 -10.41
CA SER A 292 -40.96 -4.97 -10.69
C SER A 292 -42.11 -4.63 -9.76
N ALA A 293 -41.85 -4.41 -8.47
CA ALA A 293 -42.84 -4.00 -7.49
C ALA A 293 -43.40 -2.60 -7.76
N ALA A 294 -42.57 -1.64 -8.16
CA ALA A 294 -43.00 -0.30 -8.59
C ALA A 294 -43.90 -0.36 -9.82
N ALA A 295 -43.54 -1.19 -10.80
CA ALA A 295 -44.33 -1.38 -12.02
C ALA A 295 -45.69 -2.00 -11.71
N GLU A 296 -45.77 -2.99 -10.84
CA GLU A 296 -47.02 -3.65 -10.42
C GLU A 296 -47.97 -2.69 -9.69
N LEU A 297 -47.42 -1.84 -8.84
CA LEU A 297 -48.18 -0.78 -8.12
C LEU A 297 -48.52 0.41 -9.01
N LYS A 298 -48.09 0.42 -10.28
CA LYS A 298 -48.28 1.52 -11.28
C LYS A 298 -47.82 2.87 -10.73
N VAL A 299 -46.70 2.87 -9.99
CA VAL A 299 -46.11 4.10 -9.43
C VAL A 299 -45.43 4.86 -10.59
N GLU A 300 -45.74 6.15 -10.76
CA GLU A 300 -45.19 6.98 -11.83
C GLU A 300 -43.69 7.15 -11.76
N ASP A 301 -43.13 7.27 -10.52
CA ASP A 301 -41.69 7.42 -10.28
C ASP A 301 -41.16 6.23 -9.50
N PRO A 302 -40.35 5.34 -10.10
CA PRO A 302 -39.76 4.21 -9.42
C PRO A 302 -38.56 4.56 -8.52
N LEU A 303 -38.08 5.83 -8.54
CA LEU A 303 -36.92 6.28 -7.78
C LEU A 303 -36.98 5.96 -6.27
N PRO A 304 -38.12 6.15 -5.55
CA PRO A 304 -38.20 5.79 -4.15
C PRO A 304 -37.94 4.31 -3.86
N PHE A 305 -38.35 3.42 -4.77
CA PHE A 305 -38.13 1.98 -4.65
C PHE A 305 -36.66 1.62 -4.90
N LEU A 306 -36.00 2.30 -5.83
CA LEU A 306 -34.56 2.11 -6.05
C LEU A 306 -33.73 2.68 -4.88
N LEU A 307 -34.12 3.82 -4.33
CA LEU A 307 -33.44 4.41 -3.17
C LEU A 307 -33.57 3.54 -1.91
N ALA A 308 -34.67 2.78 -1.79
CA ALA A 308 -34.86 1.85 -0.67
C ALA A 308 -33.91 0.62 -0.74
N VAL A 309 -33.26 0.40 -1.88
CA VAL A 309 -32.37 -0.73 -2.14
C VAL A 309 -30.88 -0.34 -2.06
N ILE A 310 -30.55 0.92 -2.22
CA ILE A 310 -29.19 1.46 -2.20
C ILE A 310 -28.82 1.90 -0.79
#